data_af9d6cb1cff1bb91aad31ecd4f4fab9b
#
_entry.id   af9d6cb1cff1bb91aad31ecd4f4fab9b
#
_cell.length_a   1.000
_cell.length_b   1.000
_cell.length_c   1.000
_cell.angle_alpha   90.00
_cell.angle_beta   90.00
_cell.angle_gamma   90.00
#
_symmetry.space_group_name_H-M   'P 1'
#
loop_
_entity.id
_entity.type
_entity.pdbx_description
1 polymer ?
#
loop_
_entity_poly.entity_id
_entity_poly.type
_entity_poly.pdbx_seq_one_letter_code
_entity_poly.pdbx_strand_id
1 'polypeptide(L)'
;MGTKKFQSGDVHKAVEMYNQAIDIYPPYKNYLWQRGLALYFDNDYKACSEQFRTDVALNPSDTEEAVWAMLCESHLEGLEAARLKLIRLQGEDSRPIMRIIYDAYDGKGQEALSTLAAQEDRGSAVYFYSNLYLSLLLEAEGDRESSRDCILRAVNSIYAKTRSDLMVSVADLQRKSLH
;
A
#
# COMPACT_ATOMS: atom_id res chain seq x y z
N MET A 1 -13.21 3.72 -14.77
CA MET A 1 -14.45 3.71 -13.94
C MET A 1 -14.18 3.11 -12.55
N GLY A 2 -13.49 1.98 -12.42
CA GLY A 2 -13.13 1.35 -11.14
C GLY A 2 -12.38 2.28 -10.19
N THR A 3 -11.36 3.01 -10.69
CA THR A 3 -10.59 3.97 -9.90
C THR A 3 -11.46 5.06 -9.24
N LYS A 4 -12.48 5.55 -9.92
CA LYS A 4 -13.42 6.54 -9.33
C LYS A 4 -14.23 5.94 -8.18
N LYS A 5 -14.60 4.67 -8.29
CA LYS A 5 -15.30 3.95 -7.22
C LYS A 5 -14.39 3.73 -6.01
N PHE A 6 -13.15 3.35 -6.24
CA PHE A 6 -12.15 3.25 -5.19
C PHE A 6 -11.95 4.59 -4.47
N GLN A 7 -11.76 5.68 -5.21
CA GLN A 7 -11.60 7.02 -4.66
C GLN A 7 -12.81 7.51 -3.86
N SER A 8 -14.02 7.05 -4.20
CA SER A 8 -15.23 7.35 -3.42
C SER A 8 -15.42 6.45 -2.20
N GLY A 9 -14.56 5.46 -1.99
CA GLY A 9 -14.65 4.49 -0.91
C GLY A 9 -15.57 3.30 -1.18
N ASP A 10 -16.11 3.18 -2.38
CA ASP A 10 -16.95 2.06 -2.82
C ASP A 10 -16.02 0.94 -3.38
N VAL A 11 -15.24 0.32 -2.45
CA VAL A 11 -14.16 -0.60 -2.82
C VAL A 11 -14.68 -1.88 -3.45
N HIS A 12 -15.79 -2.43 -2.94
CA HIS A 12 -16.41 -3.63 -3.51
C HIS A 12 -16.82 -3.40 -4.97
N LYS A 13 -17.47 -2.26 -5.24
CA LYS A 13 -17.84 -1.90 -6.61
C LYS A 13 -16.63 -1.63 -7.50
N ALA A 14 -15.53 -1.11 -6.95
CA ALA A 14 -14.28 -0.97 -7.69
C ALA A 14 -13.73 -2.32 -8.12
N VAL A 15 -13.71 -3.34 -7.23
CA VAL A 15 -13.28 -4.70 -7.53
C VAL A 15 -14.14 -5.32 -8.64
N GLU A 16 -15.48 -5.21 -8.54
CA GLU A 16 -16.39 -5.70 -9.59
C GLU A 16 -16.06 -5.08 -10.96
N MET A 17 -15.82 -3.76 -10.99
CA MET A 17 -15.54 -3.06 -12.26
C MET A 17 -14.19 -3.44 -12.85
N TYR A 18 -13.17 -3.69 -12.00
CA TYR A 18 -11.89 -4.19 -12.49
C TYR A 18 -12.00 -5.62 -13.00
N ASN A 19 -12.77 -6.50 -12.31
CA ASN A 19 -13.01 -7.85 -12.76
C ASN A 19 -13.75 -7.87 -14.12
N GLN A 20 -14.77 -7.05 -14.30
CA GLN A 20 -15.47 -6.90 -15.58
C GLN A 20 -14.52 -6.46 -16.71
N ALA A 21 -13.58 -5.55 -16.42
CA ALA A 21 -12.59 -5.15 -17.42
C ALA A 21 -11.66 -6.30 -17.82
N ILE A 22 -11.27 -7.15 -16.86
CA ILE A 22 -10.45 -8.33 -17.09
C ILE A 22 -11.24 -9.38 -17.89
N ASP A 23 -12.52 -9.58 -17.60
CA ASP A 23 -13.39 -10.51 -18.34
C ASP A 23 -13.50 -10.11 -19.81
N ILE A 24 -13.56 -8.80 -20.08
CA ILE A 24 -13.61 -8.28 -21.47
C ILE A 24 -12.24 -8.42 -22.16
N TYR A 25 -11.17 -8.13 -21.46
CA TYR A 25 -9.82 -8.20 -21.99
C TYR A 25 -8.83 -8.72 -20.93
N PRO A 26 -8.63 -10.06 -20.84
CA PRO A 26 -7.81 -10.70 -19.80
C PRO A 26 -6.40 -10.13 -19.62
N PRO A 27 -5.68 -9.64 -20.68
CA PRO A 27 -4.37 -9.04 -20.49
C PRO A 27 -4.35 -7.79 -19.60
N TYR A 28 -5.49 -7.13 -19.37
CA TYR A 28 -5.57 -6.00 -18.44
C TYR A 28 -5.17 -6.37 -17.02
N LYS A 29 -5.33 -7.62 -16.60
CA LYS A 29 -4.91 -8.08 -15.27
C LYS A 29 -3.47 -7.68 -14.96
N ASN A 30 -2.59 -7.68 -15.95
CA ASN A 30 -1.17 -7.39 -15.82
C ASN A 30 -0.84 -5.90 -15.60
N TYR A 31 -1.83 -5.03 -15.63
CA TYR A 31 -1.65 -3.56 -15.55
C TYR A 31 -2.60 -2.92 -14.54
N LEU A 32 -3.31 -3.71 -13.74
CA LEU A 32 -4.35 -3.22 -12.83
C LEU A 32 -3.92 -3.34 -11.36
N TRP A 33 -2.73 -2.80 -11.02
CA TRP A 33 -2.28 -2.70 -9.63
C TRP A 33 -3.32 -2.01 -8.71
N GLN A 34 -4.12 -1.08 -9.26
CA GLN A 34 -5.23 -0.45 -8.55
C GLN A 34 -6.30 -1.47 -8.10
N ARG A 35 -6.45 -2.58 -8.84
CA ARG A 35 -7.31 -3.69 -8.42
C ARG A 35 -6.75 -4.36 -7.16
N GLY A 36 -5.42 -4.51 -7.08
CA GLY A 36 -4.75 -5.03 -5.88
C GLY A 36 -5.09 -4.20 -4.64
N LEU A 37 -5.00 -2.86 -4.74
CA LEU A 37 -5.41 -1.96 -3.65
C LEU A 37 -6.89 -2.13 -3.28
N ALA A 38 -7.78 -2.22 -4.28
CA ALA A 38 -9.20 -2.40 -4.01
C ALA A 38 -9.48 -3.75 -3.32
N LEU A 39 -8.82 -4.84 -3.73
CA LEU A 39 -8.92 -6.15 -3.10
C LEU A 39 -8.43 -6.13 -1.65
N TYR A 40 -7.36 -5.39 -1.34
CA TYR A 40 -6.87 -5.24 0.03
C TYR A 40 -7.96 -4.67 0.95
N PHE A 41 -8.58 -3.57 0.56
CA PHE A 41 -9.64 -2.93 1.36
C PHE A 41 -11.02 -3.63 1.26
N ASP A 42 -11.20 -4.55 0.30
CA ASP A 42 -12.36 -5.45 0.22
C ASP A 42 -12.14 -6.76 1.01
N ASN A 43 -10.99 -6.89 1.67
CA ASN A 43 -10.55 -8.05 2.46
C ASN A 43 -10.35 -9.34 1.66
N ASP A 44 -10.24 -9.29 0.33
CA ASP A 44 -9.83 -10.43 -0.48
C ASP A 44 -8.29 -10.48 -0.60
N TYR A 45 -7.65 -10.78 0.53
CA TYR A 45 -6.19 -10.76 0.64
C TYR A 45 -5.51 -11.79 -0.25
N LYS A 46 -6.18 -12.90 -0.56
CA LYS A 46 -5.63 -13.90 -1.47
C LYS A 46 -5.52 -13.36 -2.89
N ALA A 47 -6.62 -12.86 -3.44
CA ALA A 47 -6.61 -12.26 -4.78
C ALA A 47 -5.72 -11.01 -4.84
N CYS A 48 -5.62 -10.26 -3.72
CA CYS A 48 -4.71 -9.14 -3.55
C CYS A 48 -3.24 -9.55 -3.74
N SER A 49 -2.77 -10.54 -2.98
CA SER A 49 -1.40 -11.06 -3.10
C SER A 49 -1.12 -11.60 -4.51
N GLU A 50 -2.04 -12.37 -5.09
CA GLU A 50 -1.90 -12.87 -6.46
C GLU A 50 -1.76 -11.75 -7.49
N GLN A 51 -2.51 -10.64 -7.34
CA GLN A 51 -2.40 -9.47 -8.22
C GLN A 51 -1.01 -8.86 -8.12
N PHE A 52 -0.57 -8.46 -6.92
CA PHE A 52 0.71 -7.79 -6.76
C PHE A 52 1.92 -8.67 -7.08
N ARG A 53 1.86 -9.98 -6.80
CA ARG A 53 2.92 -10.90 -7.25
C ARG A 53 3.02 -11.00 -8.76
N THR A 54 1.88 -10.92 -9.46
CA THR A 54 1.86 -10.87 -10.93
C THR A 54 2.48 -9.57 -11.43
N ASP A 55 2.14 -8.45 -10.81
CA ASP A 55 2.62 -7.13 -11.19
C ASP A 55 4.16 -7.02 -11.00
N VAL A 56 4.69 -7.47 -9.84
CA VAL A 56 6.15 -7.51 -9.60
C VAL A 56 6.87 -8.45 -10.57
N ALA A 57 6.25 -9.57 -10.98
CA ALA A 57 6.87 -10.46 -11.97
C ALA A 57 7.08 -9.78 -13.33
N LEU A 58 6.27 -8.75 -13.64
CA LEU A 58 6.38 -7.96 -14.86
C LEU A 58 7.27 -6.71 -14.68
N ASN A 59 7.31 -6.17 -13.46
CA ASN A 59 8.14 -5.03 -13.10
C ASN A 59 8.96 -5.33 -11.83
N PRO A 60 10.04 -6.15 -11.94
CA PRO A 60 10.72 -6.70 -10.76
C PRO A 60 11.53 -5.69 -9.94
N SER A 61 11.54 -4.42 -10.32
CA SER A 61 12.12 -3.32 -9.54
C SER A 61 11.07 -2.50 -8.76
N ASP A 62 9.77 -2.80 -8.88
CA ASP A 62 8.74 -2.04 -8.20
C ASP A 62 8.63 -2.44 -6.73
N THR A 63 9.14 -1.57 -5.89
CA THR A 63 9.14 -1.73 -4.44
C THR A 63 7.73 -1.72 -3.87
N GLU A 64 6.89 -0.85 -4.37
CA GLU A 64 5.55 -0.60 -3.83
C GLU A 64 4.67 -1.83 -3.98
N GLU A 65 4.69 -2.47 -5.15
CA GLU A 65 3.96 -3.70 -5.41
C GLU A 65 4.47 -4.88 -4.57
N ALA A 66 5.78 -4.97 -4.33
CA ALA A 66 6.36 -6.00 -3.44
C ALA A 66 5.89 -5.83 -1.98
N VAL A 67 5.83 -4.60 -1.50
CA VAL A 67 5.33 -4.26 -0.15
C VAL A 67 3.84 -4.57 -0.03
N TRP A 68 3.03 -4.23 -1.04
CA TRP A 68 1.60 -4.55 -1.03
C TRP A 68 1.33 -6.06 -1.09
N ALA A 69 2.11 -6.84 -1.85
CA ALA A 69 2.01 -8.30 -1.82
C ALA A 69 2.23 -8.84 -0.39
N MET A 70 3.26 -8.36 0.30
CA MET A 70 3.54 -8.76 1.68
C MET A 70 2.44 -8.32 2.65
N LEU A 71 1.88 -7.11 2.50
CA LEU A 71 0.76 -6.66 3.34
C LEU A 71 -0.46 -7.56 3.18
N CYS A 72 -0.81 -7.97 1.95
CA CYS A 72 -1.90 -8.92 1.74
C CYS A 72 -1.62 -10.26 2.43
N GLU A 73 -0.39 -10.75 2.33
CA GLU A 73 0.04 -12.02 2.93
C GLU A 73 0.10 -11.96 4.46
N SER A 74 0.42 -10.82 5.04
CA SER A 74 0.41 -10.66 6.49
C SER A 74 -0.98 -10.89 7.12
N HIS A 75 -2.04 -10.57 6.41
CA HIS A 75 -3.41 -10.89 6.84
C HIS A 75 -3.76 -12.37 6.71
N LEU A 76 -3.10 -13.12 5.82
CA LEU A 76 -3.37 -14.54 5.60
C LEU A 76 -2.60 -15.45 6.56
N GLU A 77 -1.35 -15.11 6.86
CA GLU A 77 -0.43 -16.02 7.55
C GLU A 77 0.39 -15.35 8.66
N GLY A 78 0.15 -14.07 8.92
CA GLY A 78 0.89 -13.27 9.89
C GLY A 78 2.13 -12.59 9.32
N LEU A 79 2.54 -11.50 9.95
CA LEU A 79 3.60 -10.61 9.46
C LEU A 79 4.95 -11.32 9.28
N GLU A 80 5.36 -12.13 10.25
CA GLU A 80 6.68 -12.81 10.21
C GLU A 80 6.75 -13.82 9.06
N ALA A 81 5.68 -14.58 8.83
CA ALA A 81 5.62 -15.52 7.71
C ALA A 81 5.63 -14.78 6.35
N ALA A 82 4.88 -13.69 6.24
CA ALA A 82 4.86 -12.84 5.05
C ALA A 82 6.23 -12.20 4.79
N ARG A 83 6.92 -11.73 5.85
CA ARG A 83 8.26 -11.14 5.77
C ARG A 83 9.29 -12.12 5.19
N LEU A 84 9.23 -13.39 5.55
CA LEU A 84 10.09 -14.44 4.97
C LEU A 84 9.87 -14.64 3.47
N LYS A 85 8.70 -14.30 2.97
CA LYS A 85 8.30 -14.42 1.56
C LYS A 85 8.36 -13.09 0.79
N LEU A 86 8.83 -12.01 1.44
CA LEU A 86 8.97 -10.71 0.78
C LEU A 86 9.75 -10.85 -0.53
N ILE A 87 9.16 -10.38 -1.62
CA ILE A 87 9.72 -10.52 -2.96
C ILE A 87 11.05 -9.77 -3.03
N ARG A 88 12.12 -10.46 -3.42
CA ARG A 88 13.44 -9.85 -3.62
C ARG A 88 13.48 -9.12 -4.95
N LEU A 89 13.67 -7.80 -4.87
CA LEU A 89 13.67 -6.93 -6.05
C LEU A 89 14.88 -7.16 -6.93
N GLN A 90 14.69 -7.03 -8.24
CA GLN A 90 15.75 -7.05 -9.23
C GLN A 90 16.04 -5.61 -9.68
N GLY A 91 16.94 -4.94 -8.99
CA GLY A 91 17.28 -3.54 -9.23
C GLY A 91 16.86 -2.62 -8.09
N GLU A 92 17.09 -1.33 -8.28
CA GLU A 92 16.76 -0.29 -7.29
C GLU A 92 15.54 0.53 -7.75
N ASP A 93 14.63 0.80 -6.84
CA ASP A 93 13.59 1.80 -7.05
C ASP A 93 14.22 3.20 -7.14
N SER A 94 13.84 3.96 -8.14
CA SER A 94 14.34 5.33 -8.33
C SER A 94 13.89 6.32 -7.25
N ARG A 95 12.88 5.94 -6.47
CA ARG A 95 12.33 6.76 -5.38
C ARG A 95 13.03 6.42 -4.07
N PRO A 96 13.87 7.29 -3.49
CA PRO A 96 14.64 6.99 -2.27
C PRO A 96 13.76 6.56 -1.08
N ILE A 97 12.57 7.17 -0.95
CA ILE A 97 11.62 6.83 0.12
C ILE A 97 11.14 5.38 0.02
N MET A 98 10.95 4.85 -1.18
CA MET A 98 10.47 3.48 -1.37
C MET A 98 11.49 2.44 -0.92
N ARG A 99 12.79 2.74 -1.05
CA ARG A 99 13.86 1.88 -0.51
C ARG A 99 13.82 1.80 1.01
N ILE A 100 13.61 2.95 1.68
CA ILE A 100 13.50 2.99 3.14
C ILE A 100 12.24 2.25 3.62
N ILE A 101 11.13 2.39 2.90
CA ILE A 101 9.91 1.62 3.15
C ILE A 101 10.19 0.12 3.01
N TYR A 102 10.81 -0.31 1.92
CA TYR A 102 11.12 -1.72 1.69
C TYR A 102 12.00 -2.30 2.80
N ASP A 103 13.05 -1.58 3.20
CA ASP A 103 13.93 -2.02 4.29
C ASP A 103 13.16 -2.17 5.61
N ALA A 104 12.24 -1.28 5.92
CA ALA A 104 11.40 -1.39 7.11
C ALA A 104 10.51 -2.65 7.06
N TYR A 105 9.93 -2.95 5.91
CA TYR A 105 9.12 -4.15 5.71
C TYR A 105 9.95 -5.45 5.68
N ASP A 106 11.20 -5.40 5.25
CA ASP A 106 12.17 -6.51 5.38
C ASP A 106 12.68 -6.71 6.84
N GLY A 107 12.17 -5.92 7.78
CA GLY A 107 12.61 -5.98 9.18
C GLY A 107 13.91 -5.23 9.47
N LYS A 108 14.34 -4.37 8.55
CA LYS A 108 15.56 -3.58 8.64
C LYS A 108 15.20 -2.10 8.46
N GLY A 109 15.51 -1.25 9.40
CA GLY A 109 15.36 0.19 9.15
C GLY A 109 13.99 0.81 9.47
N GLN A 110 13.13 0.17 10.25
CA GLN A 110 11.88 0.78 10.74
C GLN A 110 12.13 2.11 11.47
N GLU A 111 13.26 2.25 12.15
CA GLU A 111 13.68 3.51 12.80
C GLU A 111 13.89 4.63 11.78
N ALA A 112 14.49 4.34 10.63
CA ALA A 112 14.66 5.33 9.55
C ALA A 112 13.30 5.78 8.99
N LEU A 113 12.36 4.87 8.80
CA LEU A 113 11.00 5.19 8.36
C LEU A 113 10.26 6.03 9.40
N SER A 114 10.38 5.68 10.69
CA SER A 114 9.79 6.43 11.81
C SER A 114 10.37 7.85 11.90
N THR A 115 11.67 7.99 11.68
CA THR A 115 12.35 9.30 11.67
C THR A 115 11.80 10.19 10.55
N LEU A 116 11.60 9.65 9.34
CA LEU A 116 11.02 10.40 8.24
C LEU A 116 9.55 10.76 8.50
N ALA A 117 8.78 9.85 9.13
CA ALA A 117 7.39 10.08 9.49
C ALA A 117 7.23 11.18 10.58
N ALA A 118 8.26 11.42 11.38
CA ALA A 118 8.28 12.44 12.43
C ALA A 118 8.73 13.83 11.94
N GLN A 119 9.17 13.97 10.67
CA GLN A 119 9.64 15.26 10.14
C GLN A 119 8.55 16.34 10.14
N GLU A 120 8.97 17.60 10.16
CA GLU A 120 8.03 18.74 10.18
C GLU A 120 7.50 19.14 8.79
N ASP A 121 8.15 18.71 7.70
CA ASP A 121 7.74 19.05 6.33
C ASP A 121 6.50 18.28 5.89
N ARG A 122 5.35 18.73 6.40
CA ARG A 122 4.03 18.17 6.10
C ARG A 122 3.58 18.36 4.64
N GLY A 123 4.33 19.11 3.84
CA GLY A 123 4.08 19.33 2.41
C GLY A 123 4.73 18.30 1.51
N SER A 124 5.75 17.61 1.99
CA SER A 124 6.52 16.67 1.19
C SER A 124 5.82 15.33 0.96
N ALA A 125 6.10 14.74 -0.20
CA ALA A 125 5.71 13.36 -0.47
C ALA A 125 6.36 12.40 0.55
N VAL A 126 7.60 12.66 0.96
CA VAL A 126 8.32 11.85 1.94
C VAL A 126 7.54 11.76 3.24
N TYR A 127 7.07 12.88 3.79
CA TYR A 127 6.26 12.89 5.01
C TYR A 127 4.97 12.08 4.85
N PHE A 128 4.25 12.27 3.75
CA PHE A 128 3.00 11.57 3.47
C PHE A 128 3.22 10.07 3.37
N TYR A 129 4.14 9.63 2.49
CA TYR A 129 4.39 8.21 2.25
C TYR A 129 4.97 7.51 3.47
N SER A 130 5.88 8.17 4.22
CA SER A 130 6.42 7.60 5.46
C SER A 130 5.32 7.32 6.49
N ASN A 131 4.41 8.27 6.70
CA ASN A 131 3.31 8.10 7.64
C ASN A 131 2.28 7.06 7.16
N LEU A 132 1.97 7.01 5.86
CA LEU A 132 1.08 6.01 5.29
C LEU A 132 1.63 4.59 5.48
N TYR A 133 2.87 4.34 5.02
CA TYR A 133 3.45 2.99 5.08
C TYR A 133 3.85 2.57 6.49
N LEU A 134 4.23 3.51 7.36
CA LEU A 134 4.44 3.21 8.77
C LEU A 134 3.13 2.80 9.46
N SER A 135 2.01 3.46 9.13
CA SER A 135 0.69 3.07 9.64
C SER A 135 0.32 1.64 9.25
N LEU A 136 0.48 1.29 7.96
CA LEU A 136 0.19 -0.05 7.46
C LEU A 136 1.08 -1.13 8.12
N LEU A 137 2.36 -0.83 8.33
CA LEU A 137 3.30 -1.74 9.00
C LEU A 137 2.92 -1.95 10.45
N LEU A 138 2.67 -0.88 11.20
CA LEU A 138 2.28 -0.94 12.61
C LEU A 138 0.95 -1.68 12.82
N GLU A 139 0.00 -1.52 11.91
CA GLU A 139 -1.23 -2.33 11.94
C GLU A 139 -0.93 -3.82 11.77
N ALA A 140 -0.06 -4.18 10.81
CA ALA A 140 0.35 -5.57 10.61
C ALA A 140 1.13 -6.13 11.80
N GLU A 141 1.83 -5.29 12.58
CA GLU A 141 2.48 -5.62 13.85
C GLU A 141 1.49 -5.72 15.04
N GLY A 142 0.23 -5.30 14.84
CA GLY A 142 -0.79 -5.27 15.88
C GLY A 142 -0.82 -4.00 16.74
N ASP A 143 0.04 -3.03 16.47
CA ASP A 143 0.06 -1.72 17.15
C ASP A 143 -0.93 -0.75 16.48
N ARG A 144 -2.21 -0.95 16.76
CA ARG A 144 -3.29 -0.15 16.17
C ARG A 144 -3.29 1.31 16.65
N GLU A 145 -2.79 1.60 17.85
CA GLU A 145 -2.74 2.96 18.39
C GLU A 145 -1.73 3.81 17.62
N SER A 146 -0.49 3.34 17.52
CA SER A 146 0.55 4.03 16.75
C SER A 146 0.23 4.09 15.26
N SER A 147 -0.38 3.03 14.71
CA SER A 147 -0.87 3.00 13.34
C SER A 147 -1.88 4.14 13.08
N ARG A 148 -2.85 4.31 13.98
CA ARG A 148 -3.85 5.38 13.90
C ARG A 148 -3.22 6.77 13.94
N ASP A 149 -2.24 6.98 14.80
CA ASP A 149 -1.52 8.26 14.88
C ASP A 149 -0.78 8.59 13.59
N CYS A 150 -0.13 7.60 12.99
CA CYS A 150 0.55 7.76 11.71
C CYS A 150 -0.43 8.09 10.58
N ILE A 151 -1.53 7.34 10.45
CA ILE A 151 -2.47 7.60 9.36
C ILE A 151 -3.17 8.97 9.50
N LEU A 152 -3.44 9.41 10.71
CA LEU A 152 -3.98 10.75 10.95
C LEU A 152 -2.99 11.84 10.51
N ARG A 153 -1.69 11.63 10.71
CA ARG A 153 -0.67 12.54 10.18
C ARG A 153 -0.63 12.55 8.66
N ALA A 154 -0.72 11.38 8.01
CA ALA A 154 -0.73 11.28 6.56
C ALA A 154 -1.92 12.02 5.95
N VAL A 155 -3.17 11.73 6.37
CA VAL A 155 -4.39 12.35 5.81
C VAL A 155 -4.49 13.85 6.11
N ASN A 156 -3.90 14.32 7.20
CA ASN A 156 -3.87 15.75 7.57
C ASN A 156 -2.69 16.51 6.96
N SER A 157 -1.80 15.85 6.22
CA SER A 157 -0.67 16.49 5.56
C SER A 157 -1.13 17.50 4.50
N ILE A 158 -0.28 18.48 4.20
CA ILE A 158 -0.51 19.41 3.09
C ILE A 158 -0.48 18.64 1.75
N TYR A 159 0.39 17.63 1.65
CA TYR A 159 0.44 16.75 0.48
C TYR A 159 -0.93 16.14 0.17
N ALA A 160 -1.56 15.47 1.15
CA ALA A 160 -2.86 14.83 0.97
C ALA A 160 -3.98 15.82 0.59
N LYS A 161 -3.91 17.05 1.09
CA LYS A 161 -4.91 18.08 0.82
C LYS A 161 -4.77 18.75 -0.55
N THR A 162 -3.60 18.66 -1.18
CA THR A 162 -3.26 19.40 -2.40
C THR A 162 -2.98 18.51 -3.61
N ARG A 163 -2.85 17.19 -3.44
CA ARG A 163 -2.53 16.24 -4.50
C ARG A 163 -3.69 15.31 -4.80
N SER A 164 -3.88 14.99 -6.06
CA SER A 164 -4.82 13.97 -6.54
C SER A 164 -4.18 12.60 -6.74
N ASP A 165 -3.25 12.26 -5.85
CA ASP A 165 -2.58 10.96 -5.82
C ASP A 165 -3.56 9.88 -5.35
N LEU A 166 -3.55 8.71 -5.99
CA LEU A 166 -4.41 7.60 -5.59
C LEU A 166 -4.10 7.11 -4.17
N MET A 167 -2.83 7.22 -3.74
CA MET A 167 -2.41 6.85 -2.39
C MET A 167 -3.03 7.74 -1.30
N VAL A 168 -3.53 8.93 -1.64
CA VAL A 168 -4.36 9.73 -0.71
C VAL A 168 -5.69 9.02 -0.42
N SER A 169 -6.29 8.38 -1.42
CA SER A 169 -7.51 7.58 -1.20
C SER A 169 -7.20 6.31 -0.39
N VAL A 170 -6.03 5.71 -0.59
CA VAL A 170 -5.53 4.60 0.24
C VAL A 170 -5.42 5.04 1.70
N ALA A 171 -4.83 6.20 1.97
CA ALA A 171 -4.70 6.74 3.32
C ALA A 171 -6.08 7.00 3.98
N ASP A 172 -7.05 7.50 3.24
CA ASP A 172 -8.41 7.69 3.73
C ASP A 172 -9.13 6.36 4.06
N LEU A 173 -8.93 5.33 3.24
CA LEU A 173 -9.46 3.98 3.48
C LEU A 173 -8.80 3.36 4.71
N GLN A 174 -7.48 3.45 4.82
CA GLN A 174 -6.72 2.98 5.98
C GLN A 174 -7.18 3.66 7.28
N ARG A 175 -7.41 4.96 7.26
CA ARG A 175 -7.97 5.69 8.40
C ARG A 175 -9.35 5.15 8.80
N LYS A 176 -10.19 4.79 7.84
CA LYS A 176 -11.54 4.25 8.11
C LYS A 176 -11.50 2.83 8.67
N SER A 177 -10.55 1.99 8.24
CA SER A 177 -10.40 0.60 8.73
C SER A 177 -9.96 0.53 10.20
N LEU A 178 -9.32 1.58 10.71
CA LEU A 178 -8.83 1.68 12.10
C LEU A 178 -9.88 2.23 13.09
N HIS A 179 -11.07 2.59 12.62
CA HIS A 179 -12.20 3.02 13.47
C HIS A 179 -13.12 1.86 13.77
#